data_467cd83b18ebbd152d81b49ca0995e0a
#
_entry.id   467cd83b18ebbd152d81b49ca0995e0a
#
_cell.length_a   1.000
_cell.length_b   1.000
_cell.length_c   1.000
_cell.angle_alpha   90.00
_cell.angle_beta   90.00
_cell.angle_gamma   90.00
#
_symmetry.space_group_name_H-M   'P 1'
#
loop_
_entity.id
_entity.type
_entity.pdbx_description
1 polymer ?
#
loop_
_entity_poly.entity_id
_entity_poly.type
_entity_poly.pdbx_seq_one_letter_code
_entity_poly.pdbx_strand_id
1 'polypeptide(L)'
;MARRRLTHEGTLVLDCEGLSKLVSDHEPVVALVAEARRRGMEVVISALTIIEAAHSRTDKARLSWVLSGLRIVHIGDEEAKSASALLVNAGLHGHKYAIDAAAAEMALRQQRPVVLLTSDIDDMTKLCGGHIRLVPV
;
A
#
# COMPACT_ATOMS: atom_id res chain seq x y z
N MET A 1 -9.24 30.98 -12.50
CA MET A 1 -9.52 29.68 -13.02
C MET A 1 -9.79 28.68 -11.92
N ALA A 2 -10.82 27.95 -12.10
CA ALA A 2 -11.12 26.93 -11.12
C ALA A 2 -9.95 25.97 -11.03
N ARG A 3 -9.51 25.72 -9.83
CA ARG A 3 -8.50 24.71 -9.63
C ARG A 3 -9.05 23.40 -10.17
N ARG A 4 -8.46 22.92 -11.22
CA ARG A 4 -8.81 21.61 -11.70
C ARG A 4 -8.52 20.62 -10.58
N ARG A 5 -9.57 19.99 -10.11
CA ARG A 5 -9.38 18.92 -9.15
C ARG A 5 -8.54 17.85 -9.82
N LEU A 6 -7.43 17.54 -9.22
CA LEU A 6 -6.60 16.46 -9.72
C LEU A 6 -7.33 15.15 -9.42
N THR A 7 -7.98 14.63 -10.45
CA THR A 7 -8.57 13.30 -10.37
C THR A 7 -7.51 12.33 -10.80
N HIS A 8 -7.12 11.48 -9.89
CA HIS A 8 -6.16 10.43 -10.20
C HIS A 8 -6.84 9.34 -11.00
N GLU A 9 -6.08 8.72 -11.90
CA GLU A 9 -6.58 7.64 -12.76
C GLU A 9 -6.56 6.29 -12.06
N GLY A 10 -6.62 6.29 -10.75
CA GLY A 10 -6.55 5.11 -9.92
C GLY A 10 -5.45 5.21 -8.89
N THR A 11 -5.19 4.10 -8.22
CA THR A 11 -4.26 4.08 -7.09
C THR A 11 -3.34 2.87 -7.14
N LEU A 12 -2.05 3.10 -6.97
CA LEU A 12 -1.08 2.03 -6.75
C LEU A 12 -0.73 2.02 -5.26
N VAL A 13 -1.00 0.89 -4.61
CA VAL A 13 -0.70 0.72 -3.19
C VAL A 13 0.51 -0.20 -3.05
N LEU A 14 1.43 0.17 -2.18
CA LEU A 14 2.58 -0.67 -1.86
C LEU A 14 2.40 -1.25 -0.47
N ASP A 15 2.60 -2.58 -0.34
CA ASP A 15 2.76 -3.17 0.98
C ASP A 15 4.23 -3.04 1.43
N CYS A 16 4.57 -3.70 2.52
CA CYS A 16 5.92 -3.67 3.07
C CYS A 16 6.98 -4.08 2.05
N GLU A 17 6.75 -5.17 1.33
CA GLU A 17 7.71 -5.67 0.34
C GLU A 17 7.84 -4.70 -0.84
N GLY A 18 6.71 -4.16 -1.31
CA GLY A 18 6.72 -3.16 -2.37
C GLY A 18 7.50 -1.92 -1.96
N LEU A 19 7.27 -1.43 -0.75
CA LEU A 19 8.00 -0.27 -0.23
C LEU A 19 9.49 -0.57 -0.08
N SER A 20 9.84 -1.72 0.51
CA SER A 20 11.23 -2.10 0.70
C SER A 20 11.99 -2.20 -0.61
N LYS A 21 11.36 -2.77 -1.63
CA LYS A 21 11.96 -2.89 -2.95
C LYS A 21 12.10 -1.55 -3.64
N LEU A 22 11.15 -0.63 -3.43
CA LEU A 22 11.27 0.72 -3.95
C LEU A 22 12.45 1.45 -3.30
N VAL A 23 12.60 1.32 -1.99
CA VAL A 23 13.69 1.94 -1.24
C VAL A 23 15.05 1.37 -1.68
N SER A 24 15.12 0.07 -1.94
CA SER A 24 16.36 -0.59 -2.38
C SER A 24 16.63 -0.46 -3.88
N ASP A 25 15.82 0.33 -4.56
CA ASP A 25 15.99 0.59 -5.99
C ASP A 25 15.86 -0.67 -6.86
N HIS A 26 14.99 -1.57 -6.45
CA HIS A 26 14.70 -2.79 -7.20
C HIS A 26 14.00 -2.45 -8.51
N GLU A 27 14.67 -2.72 -9.62
CA GLU A 27 14.26 -2.21 -10.92
C GLU A 27 12.81 -2.53 -11.31
N PRO A 28 12.30 -3.76 -11.15
CA PRO A 28 10.91 -4.04 -11.52
C PRO A 28 9.90 -3.20 -10.74
N VAL A 29 10.13 -2.97 -9.45
CA VAL A 29 9.21 -2.16 -8.64
C VAL A 29 9.34 -0.69 -9.00
N VAL A 30 10.56 -0.20 -9.19
CA VAL A 30 10.80 1.18 -9.64
C VAL A 30 10.06 1.44 -10.96
N ALA A 31 10.13 0.49 -11.88
CA ALA A 31 9.46 0.59 -13.18
C ALA A 31 7.93 0.62 -13.04
N LEU A 32 7.38 -0.22 -12.18
CA LEU A 32 5.93 -0.24 -11.91
C LEU A 32 5.44 1.08 -11.32
N VAL A 33 6.19 1.64 -10.39
CA VAL A 33 5.86 2.93 -9.77
C VAL A 33 5.93 4.05 -10.82
N ALA A 34 6.98 4.07 -11.64
CA ALA A 34 7.13 5.06 -12.69
C ALA A 34 5.99 4.97 -13.70
N GLU A 35 5.58 3.75 -14.08
CA GLU A 35 4.46 3.55 -15.00
C GLU A 35 3.15 4.03 -14.41
N ALA A 36 2.91 3.72 -13.13
CA ALA A 36 1.70 4.19 -12.45
C ALA A 36 1.61 5.71 -12.45
N ARG A 37 2.72 6.38 -12.11
CA ARG A 37 2.78 7.84 -12.11
C ARG A 37 2.55 8.41 -13.49
N ARG A 38 3.11 7.80 -14.50
CA ARG A 38 2.94 8.23 -15.90
C ARG A 38 1.48 8.11 -16.33
N ARG A 39 0.76 7.14 -15.80
CA ARG A 39 -0.67 6.95 -16.06
C ARG A 39 -1.57 7.82 -15.18
N GLY A 40 -1.00 8.67 -14.35
CA GLY A 40 -1.76 9.54 -13.47
C GLY A 40 -2.29 8.86 -12.22
N MET A 41 -1.81 7.67 -11.90
CA MET A 41 -2.19 6.98 -10.66
C MET A 41 -1.45 7.59 -9.48
N GLU A 42 -2.11 7.64 -8.35
CA GLU A 42 -1.49 8.05 -7.09
C GLU A 42 -0.81 6.85 -6.45
N VAL A 43 0.38 7.05 -5.90
CA VAL A 43 1.11 5.98 -5.20
C VAL A 43 0.95 6.20 -3.70
N VAL A 44 0.44 5.18 -3.02
CA VAL A 44 -0.07 5.31 -1.65
C VAL A 44 0.44 4.16 -0.78
N ILE A 45 0.71 4.46 0.47
CA ILE A 45 1.02 3.44 1.48
C ILE A 45 0.22 3.68 2.76
N SER A 46 -0.01 2.61 3.52
CA SER A 46 -0.47 2.73 4.89
C SER A 46 0.70 3.21 5.76
N ALA A 47 0.41 4.08 6.71
CA ALA A 47 1.43 4.54 7.66
C ALA A 47 2.09 3.37 8.40
N LEU A 48 1.34 2.31 8.69
CA LEU A 48 1.87 1.14 9.38
C LEU A 48 2.86 0.33 8.53
N THR A 49 2.79 0.45 7.21
CA THR A 49 3.74 -0.19 6.31
C THR A 49 5.17 0.30 6.57
N ILE A 50 5.31 1.55 7.00
CA ILE A 50 6.63 2.13 7.33
C ILE A 50 7.30 1.34 8.45
N ILE A 51 6.53 0.94 9.46
CA ILE A 51 7.05 0.22 10.62
C ILE A 51 7.72 -1.10 10.18
N GLU A 52 7.07 -1.80 9.28
CA GLU A 52 7.55 -3.10 8.82
C GLU A 52 8.71 -2.98 7.84
N ALA A 53 8.70 -1.93 7.01
CA ALA A 53 9.74 -1.71 6.00
C ALA A 53 11.02 -1.12 6.59
N ALA A 54 10.93 -0.35 7.67
CA ALA A 54 12.09 0.30 8.28
C ALA A 54 12.77 -0.66 9.26
N HIS A 55 14.04 -0.91 9.08
CA HIS A 55 14.84 -1.76 9.95
C HIS A 55 16.28 -1.22 10.03
N SER A 56 17.12 -1.86 10.83
CA SER A 56 18.47 -1.36 11.11
C SER A 56 19.36 -1.22 9.88
N ARG A 57 19.09 -2.00 8.83
CA ARG A 57 19.86 -1.95 7.58
C ARG A 57 19.26 -1.01 6.54
N THR A 58 18.11 -0.42 6.82
CA THR A 58 17.46 0.48 5.88
C THR A 58 18.29 1.75 5.71
N ASP A 59 18.50 2.15 4.46
CA ASP A 59 19.08 3.46 4.17
C ASP A 59 18.04 4.53 4.53
N LYS A 60 18.26 5.20 5.64
CA LYS A 60 17.30 6.16 6.19
C LYS A 60 17.07 7.35 5.27
N ALA A 61 18.12 7.83 4.63
CA ALA A 61 18.00 8.96 3.70
C ALA A 61 17.19 8.56 2.49
N ARG A 62 17.46 7.38 1.95
CA ARG A 62 16.71 6.85 0.81
C ARG A 62 15.23 6.63 1.16
N LEU A 63 14.96 6.04 2.32
CA LEU A 63 13.59 5.83 2.80
C LEU A 63 12.85 7.16 2.91
N SER A 64 13.47 8.15 3.55
CA SER A 64 12.88 9.48 3.71
C SER A 64 12.56 10.12 2.36
N TRP A 65 13.48 10.00 1.41
CA TRP A 65 13.27 10.53 0.07
C TRP A 65 12.11 9.83 -0.65
N VAL A 66 12.07 8.50 -0.58
CA VAL A 66 10.98 7.72 -1.18
C VAL A 66 9.63 8.10 -0.57
N LEU A 67 9.57 8.18 0.76
CA LEU A 67 8.33 8.53 1.46
C LEU A 67 7.82 9.92 1.08
N SER A 68 8.71 10.86 0.78
CA SER A 68 8.31 12.20 0.38
C SER A 68 7.54 12.23 -0.95
N GLY A 69 7.68 11.19 -1.77
CA GLY A 69 6.98 11.06 -3.04
C GLY A 69 5.71 10.22 -2.97
N LEU A 70 5.34 9.74 -1.80
CA LEU A 70 4.17 8.88 -1.61
C LEU A 70 3.11 9.58 -0.77
N ARG A 71 1.85 9.22 -0.99
CA ARG A 71 0.81 9.62 -0.06
C ARG A 71 0.72 8.58 1.05
N ILE A 72 0.92 9.02 2.27
CA ILE A 72 0.87 8.16 3.46
C ILE A 72 -0.48 8.32 4.12
N VAL A 73 -1.20 7.23 4.28
CA VAL A 73 -2.54 7.24 4.87
C VAL A 73 -2.46 6.71 6.30
N HIS A 74 -2.87 7.56 7.25
CA HIS A 74 -2.91 7.16 8.65
C HIS A 74 -4.07 6.21 8.91
N ILE A 75 -4.00 5.47 10.01
CA ILE A 75 -5.08 4.60 10.47
C ILE A 75 -5.63 5.18 11.78
N GLY A 76 -6.93 5.49 11.76
CA GLY A 76 -7.64 5.95 12.95
C GLY A 76 -8.53 4.85 13.51
N ASP A 77 -9.39 5.22 14.47
CA ASP A 77 -10.26 4.26 15.15
C ASP A 77 -11.17 3.51 14.18
N GLU A 78 -11.81 4.24 13.28
CA GLU A 78 -12.75 3.61 12.35
C GLU A 78 -12.05 2.66 11.39
N GLU A 79 -10.88 3.06 10.88
CA GLU A 79 -10.10 2.21 9.99
C GLU A 79 -9.57 0.98 10.72
N ALA A 80 -9.18 1.13 11.98
CA ALA A 80 -8.72 0.00 12.79
C ALA A 80 -9.84 -1.01 13.01
N LYS A 81 -11.06 -0.52 13.28
CA LYS A 81 -12.25 -1.40 13.42
C LYS A 81 -12.55 -2.12 12.11
N SER A 82 -12.48 -1.41 10.98
CA SER A 82 -12.71 -2.02 9.67
C SER A 82 -11.66 -3.07 9.33
N ALA A 83 -10.39 -2.77 9.62
CA ALA A 83 -9.31 -3.74 9.41
C ALA A 83 -9.48 -4.99 10.28
N SER A 84 -9.92 -4.80 11.53
CA SER A 84 -10.23 -5.90 12.43
C SER A 84 -11.32 -6.80 11.85
N ALA A 85 -12.36 -6.20 11.28
CA ALA A 85 -13.43 -6.96 10.64
C ALA A 85 -12.94 -7.77 9.45
N LEU A 86 -12.02 -7.22 8.65
CA LEU A 86 -11.41 -7.97 7.55
C LEU A 86 -10.66 -9.19 8.04
N LEU A 87 -9.92 -9.05 9.14
CA LEU A 87 -9.18 -10.18 9.73
C LEU A 87 -10.14 -11.28 10.22
N VAL A 88 -11.18 -10.90 10.93
CA VAL A 88 -12.17 -11.86 11.44
C VAL A 88 -12.81 -12.62 10.28
N ASN A 89 -13.25 -11.91 9.25
CA ASN A 89 -13.91 -12.51 8.11
C ASN A 89 -12.97 -13.43 7.30
N ALA A 90 -11.66 -13.10 7.29
CA ALA A 90 -10.66 -13.90 6.60
C ALA A 90 -10.13 -15.06 7.44
N GLY A 91 -10.48 -15.12 8.72
CA GLY A 91 -9.95 -16.13 9.62
C GLY A 91 -8.47 -15.98 9.91
N LEU A 92 -7.96 -14.74 9.89
CA LEU A 92 -6.54 -14.44 10.09
C LEU A 92 -6.30 -13.82 11.47
N HIS A 93 -5.15 -14.14 12.04
CA HIS A 93 -4.75 -13.63 13.35
C HIS A 93 -4.32 -12.16 13.29
N GLY A 94 -4.93 -11.33 14.12
CA GLY A 94 -4.58 -9.91 14.21
C GLY A 94 -3.13 -9.67 14.59
N HIS A 95 -2.57 -10.50 15.47
CA HIS A 95 -1.18 -10.35 15.89
C HIS A 95 -0.20 -10.46 14.71
N LYS A 96 -0.44 -11.41 13.82
CA LYS A 96 0.46 -11.65 12.68
C LYS A 96 0.15 -10.74 11.49
N TYR A 97 -1.12 -10.44 11.26
CA TYR A 97 -1.59 -9.82 10.02
C TYR A 97 -2.11 -8.40 10.21
N ALA A 98 -1.82 -7.75 11.34
CA ALA A 98 -2.34 -6.41 11.62
C ALA A 98 -1.94 -5.39 10.54
N ILE A 99 -0.68 -5.40 10.14
CA ILE A 99 -0.16 -4.43 9.16
C ILE A 99 -0.73 -4.72 7.78
N ASP A 100 -0.84 -6.01 7.42
CA ASP A 100 -1.47 -6.41 6.15
C ASP A 100 -2.94 -5.99 6.11
N ALA A 101 -3.65 -6.17 7.22
CA ALA A 101 -5.05 -5.78 7.31
C ALA A 101 -5.23 -4.27 7.19
N ALA A 102 -4.34 -3.49 7.80
CA ALA A 102 -4.36 -2.04 7.67
C ALA A 102 -4.12 -1.61 6.21
N ALA A 103 -3.18 -2.25 5.53
CA ALA A 103 -2.91 -1.98 4.12
C ALA A 103 -4.11 -2.35 3.23
N ALA A 104 -4.71 -3.51 3.48
CA ALA A 104 -5.88 -3.97 2.74
C ALA A 104 -7.07 -3.04 2.94
N GLU A 105 -7.36 -2.67 4.18
CA GLU A 105 -8.45 -1.76 4.50
C GLU A 105 -8.26 -0.42 3.79
N MET A 106 -7.07 0.12 3.86
CA MET A 106 -6.72 1.39 3.20
C MET A 106 -6.88 1.26 1.68
N ALA A 107 -6.37 0.18 1.10
CA ALA A 107 -6.46 -0.06 -0.34
C ALA A 107 -7.92 -0.12 -0.82
N LEU A 108 -8.78 -0.77 -0.05
CA LEU A 108 -10.21 -0.89 -0.39
C LEU A 108 -10.94 0.45 -0.41
N ARG A 109 -10.42 1.46 0.25
CA ARG A 109 -11.00 2.81 0.29
C ARG A 109 -10.48 3.73 -0.81
N GLN A 110 -9.47 3.33 -1.55
CA GLN A 110 -8.84 4.21 -2.53
C GLN A 110 -9.65 4.30 -3.83
N GLN A 111 -9.31 5.31 -4.61
CA GLN A 111 -9.92 5.51 -5.92
C GLN A 111 -9.56 4.37 -6.86
N ARG A 112 -10.58 3.77 -7.45
CA ARG A 112 -10.42 2.66 -8.38
C ARG A 112 -10.02 3.14 -9.77
N PRO A 113 -9.33 2.32 -10.54
CA PRO A 113 -8.86 0.97 -10.19
C PRO A 113 -7.73 1.01 -9.18
N VAL A 114 -7.67 0.02 -8.30
CA VAL A 114 -6.63 -0.11 -7.29
C VAL A 114 -5.76 -1.32 -7.60
N VAL A 115 -4.47 -1.10 -7.63
CA VAL A 115 -3.45 -2.15 -7.78
C VAL A 115 -2.62 -2.18 -6.51
N LEU A 116 -2.46 -3.34 -5.91
CA LEU A 116 -1.64 -3.52 -4.71
C LEU A 116 -0.44 -4.41 -5.03
N LEU A 117 0.76 -3.87 -4.84
CA LEU A 117 2.00 -4.65 -4.97
C LEU A 117 2.29 -5.35 -3.65
N THR A 118 2.34 -6.67 -3.67
CA THR A 118 2.49 -7.47 -2.46
C THR A 118 3.26 -8.76 -2.73
N SER A 119 3.96 -9.26 -1.71
CA SER A 119 4.55 -10.60 -1.75
C SER A 119 3.59 -11.66 -1.20
N ASP A 120 2.50 -11.26 -0.56
CA ASP A 120 1.55 -12.15 0.13
C ASP A 120 0.23 -12.21 -0.60
N ILE A 121 0.24 -12.75 -1.82
CA ILE A 121 -0.96 -12.80 -2.67
C ILE A 121 -2.10 -13.56 -1.98
N ASP A 122 -1.81 -14.69 -1.34
CA ASP A 122 -2.85 -15.52 -0.72
C ASP A 122 -3.54 -14.79 0.42
N ASP A 123 -2.76 -14.21 1.32
CA ASP A 123 -3.32 -13.50 2.47
C ASP A 123 -4.04 -12.22 2.04
N MET A 124 -3.47 -11.49 1.10
CA MET A 124 -4.12 -10.28 0.59
C MET A 124 -5.40 -10.60 -0.18
N THR A 125 -5.46 -11.74 -0.87
CA THR A 125 -6.70 -12.18 -1.52
C THR A 125 -7.79 -12.41 -0.48
N LYS A 126 -7.45 -13.04 0.64
CA LYS A 126 -8.41 -13.26 1.73
C LYS A 126 -8.91 -11.95 2.34
N LEU A 127 -8.03 -10.96 2.45
CA LEU A 127 -8.37 -9.67 3.05
C LEU A 127 -9.14 -8.76 2.09
N CYS A 128 -8.74 -8.72 0.83
CA CYS A 128 -9.27 -7.76 -0.15
C CYS A 128 -10.43 -8.32 -0.98
N GLY A 129 -10.57 -9.63 -1.06
CA GLY A 129 -11.52 -10.26 -1.98
C GLY A 129 -11.12 -9.97 -3.43
N GLY A 130 -12.11 -9.85 -4.30
CA GLY A 130 -11.87 -9.58 -5.71
C GLY A 130 -11.95 -8.11 -6.10
N HIS A 131 -11.91 -7.20 -5.13
CA HIS A 131 -12.17 -5.78 -5.39
C HIS A 131 -10.96 -5.00 -5.89
N ILE A 132 -9.77 -5.51 -5.68
CA ILE A 132 -8.54 -4.86 -6.13
C ILE A 132 -7.63 -5.85 -6.82
N ARG A 133 -6.78 -5.35 -7.70
CA ARG A 133 -5.83 -6.17 -8.42
C ARG A 133 -4.56 -6.34 -7.59
N LEU A 134 -4.15 -7.58 -7.37
CA LEU A 134 -2.93 -7.90 -6.65
C LEU A 134 -1.83 -8.24 -7.64
N VAL A 135 -0.66 -7.64 -7.48
CA VAL A 135 0.49 -7.89 -8.34
C VAL A 135 1.64 -8.35 -7.46
N PRO A 136 2.20 -9.53 -7.69
CA PRO A 136 3.30 -10.05 -6.89
C PRO A 136 4.60 -9.29 -7.14
N VAL A 137 5.33 -9.06 -6.08
CA VAL A 137 6.64 -8.40 -6.15
C VAL A 137 7.70 -9.10 -5.30
#